data_9ff2e63702519fe915e0f541da753eb7
#
_entry.id   9ff2e63702519fe915e0f541da753eb7
#
_cell.length_a   1.000
_cell.length_b   1.000
_cell.length_c   1.000
_cell.angle_alpha   90.00
_cell.angle_beta   90.00
_cell.angle_gamma   90.00
#
_symmetry.space_group_name_H-M   'P 1'
#
loop_
_entity.id
_entity.type
_entity.pdbx_description
1 polymer ?
#
loop_
_entity_poly.entity_id
_entity_poly.type
_entity_poly.pdbx_seq_one_letter_code
_entity_poly.pdbx_strand_id
1 'polypeptide(L)'
;MILGIDILKFYRMNDYVTLPKMATPDSACFDFHANFRGVAMVSCRSEQNEPYEVDPMLSSTDTNNSFILRPNHRALIPTGLIADIPSGYSIRIHPRSGLSFKSGVALGNQEGIVDADYKEQIFISMINFSLVPKRIIHNDRIAQGELVTLSNYWIREIDEAPSRTTDRVGGFGSTGQ
;
A
#
# COMPACT_ATOMS: atom_id res chain seq x y z
N MET A 1 -12.45 33.99 1.19
CA MET A 1 -13.07 32.67 1.21
C MET A 1 -11.95 31.69 1.50
N ILE A 2 -11.84 31.18 2.72
CA ILE A 2 -10.87 30.13 3.05
C ILE A 2 -11.42 28.90 2.33
N LEU A 3 -10.76 28.46 1.25
CA LEU A 3 -11.04 27.17 0.62
C LEU A 3 -10.98 26.12 1.74
N GLY A 4 -12.09 25.41 1.97
CA GLY A 4 -12.15 24.39 2.98
C GLY A 4 -11.05 23.38 2.69
N ILE A 5 -10.15 23.18 3.66
CA ILE A 5 -9.14 22.14 3.55
C ILE A 5 -9.88 20.81 3.76
N ASP A 6 -9.86 19.95 2.76
CA ASP A 6 -10.38 18.60 2.89
C ASP A 6 -9.54 17.83 3.92
N ILE A 7 -10.22 17.21 4.88
CA ILE A 7 -9.55 16.53 6.00
C ILE A 7 -9.66 15.03 5.78
N LEU A 8 -8.53 14.40 5.51
CA LEU A 8 -8.40 12.94 5.58
C LEU A 8 -8.35 12.52 7.06
N LYS A 9 -9.24 11.62 7.47
CA LYS A 9 -9.30 11.12 8.84
C LYS A 9 -9.00 9.63 8.88
N PHE A 10 -8.49 9.17 10.02
CA PHE A 10 -8.25 7.76 10.28
C PHE A 10 -8.82 7.36 11.65
N TYR A 11 -9.53 6.22 11.66
CA TYR A 11 -9.89 5.53 12.88
C TYR A 11 -8.79 4.51 13.21
N ARG A 12 -8.34 4.50 14.47
CA ARG A 12 -7.42 3.50 15.01
C ARG A 12 -8.21 2.36 15.64
N MET A 13 -7.95 1.14 15.21
CA MET A 13 -8.63 -0.05 15.74
C MET A 13 -8.21 -0.38 17.18
N ASN A 14 -7.02 0.10 17.62
CA ASN A 14 -6.53 -0.03 18.98
C ASN A 14 -5.50 1.08 19.31
N ASP A 15 -5.10 1.19 20.57
CA ASP A 15 -4.19 2.24 21.05
C ASP A 15 -2.73 2.08 20.61
N TYR A 16 -2.34 0.91 20.08
CA TYR A 16 -0.99 0.65 19.58
C TYR A 16 -0.78 1.09 18.14
N VAL A 17 -1.85 1.49 17.46
CA VAL A 17 -1.80 1.93 16.05
C VAL A 17 -1.21 3.32 15.94
N THR A 18 -0.18 3.47 15.11
CA THR A 18 0.42 4.77 14.79
C THR A 18 -0.40 5.49 13.72
N LEU A 19 -0.87 6.71 14.00
CA LEU A 19 -1.53 7.54 13.01
C LEU A 19 -0.53 8.00 11.95
N PRO A 20 -0.91 7.98 10.66
CA PRO A 20 -0.11 8.54 9.57
C PRO A 20 0.15 10.02 9.80
N LYS A 21 1.35 10.46 9.45
CA LYS A 21 1.73 11.87 9.46
C LYS A 21 2.71 12.18 8.34
N MET A 22 2.67 13.39 7.83
CA MET A 22 3.69 13.92 6.93
C MET A 22 5.02 14.00 7.67
N ALA A 23 6.11 13.57 7.05
CA ALA A 23 7.44 13.63 7.65
C ALA A 23 7.96 15.07 7.76
N THR A 24 7.65 15.89 6.74
CA THR A 24 7.94 17.33 6.67
C THR A 24 6.73 18.06 6.04
N PRO A 25 6.61 19.39 6.18
CA PRO A 25 5.53 20.16 5.55
C PRO A 25 5.44 19.97 4.03
N ASP A 26 6.58 19.72 3.37
CA ASP A 26 6.68 19.56 1.91
C ASP A 26 6.68 18.09 1.47
N SER A 27 6.42 17.14 2.38
CA SER A 27 6.30 15.72 2.00
C SER A 27 5.06 15.51 1.13
N ALA A 28 5.20 14.78 0.03
CA ALA A 28 4.08 14.41 -0.83
C ALA A 28 3.22 13.28 -0.21
N CYS A 29 3.83 12.44 0.63
CA CYS A 29 3.19 11.25 1.20
C CYS A 29 3.33 11.23 2.73
N PHE A 30 2.37 10.56 3.37
CA PHE A 30 2.43 10.14 4.76
C PHE A 30 2.82 8.66 4.85
N ASP A 31 3.45 8.24 5.95
CA ASP A 31 3.88 6.84 6.14
C ASP A 31 2.77 5.97 6.74
N PHE A 32 2.60 4.74 6.21
CA PHE A 32 1.87 3.66 6.84
C PHE A 32 2.83 2.76 7.66
N HIS A 33 2.38 2.36 8.85
CA HIS A 33 3.14 1.54 9.78
C HIS A 33 2.52 0.15 9.94
N ALA A 34 3.35 -0.87 10.11
CA ALA A 34 2.90 -2.21 10.43
C ALA A 34 2.29 -2.26 11.84
N ASN A 35 1.12 -2.86 12.00
CA ASN A 35 0.52 -3.11 13.31
C ASN A 35 0.38 -4.60 13.56
N PHE A 36 1.18 -5.15 14.48
CA PHE A 36 1.10 -6.56 14.88
C PHE A 36 0.53 -6.76 16.29
N ARG A 37 0.25 -5.68 17.02
CA ARG A 37 -0.36 -5.79 18.35
C ARG A 37 -1.87 -5.95 18.24
N GLY A 38 -2.40 -6.97 18.91
CA GLY A 38 -3.82 -7.32 18.82
C GLY A 38 -4.22 -7.99 17.51
N VAL A 39 -3.24 -8.45 16.72
CA VAL A 39 -3.45 -9.20 15.47
C VAL A 39 -3.19 -10.67 15.75
N ALA A 40 -4.18 -11.52 15.47
CA ALA A 40 -4.05 -12.95 15.68
C ALA A 40 -3.19 -13.62 14.60
N MET A 41 -3.44 -13.28 13.33
CA MET A 41 -2.81 -13.93 12.18
C MET A 41 -2.51 -12.92 11.07
N VAL A 42 -1.42 -13.15 10.33
CA VAL A 42 -1.05 -12.43 9.11
C VAL A 42 -1.26 -13.38 7.94
N SER A 43 -2.13 -13.01 7.00
CA SER A 43 -2.41 -13.79 5.79
C SER A 43 -1.27 -13.67 4.78
N CYS A 44 -0.81 -14.82 4.28
CA CYS A 44 0.35 -14.93 3.42
C CYS A 44 0.08 -15.77 2.18
N ARG A 45 0.96 -15.61 1.19
CA ARG A 45 1.09 -16.49 0.03
C ARG A 45 2.54 -16.92 -0.14
N SER A 46 2.76 -18.21 -0.38
CA SER A 46 4.09 -18.74 -0.72
C SER A 46 4.52 -18.31 -2.13
N GLU A 47 5.73 -18.67 -2.53
CA GLU A 47 6.22 -18.48 -3.90
C GLU A 47 5.39 -19.26 -4.93
N GLN A 48 4.80 -20.41 -4.54
CA GLN A 48 3.89 -21.20 -5.35
C GLN A 48 2.43 -20.70 -5.29
N ASN A 49 2.20 -19.55 -4.64
CA ASN A 49 0.89 -18.96 -4.42
C ASN A 49 -0.02 -19.70 -3.44
N GLU A 50 0.50 -20.68 -2.68
CA GLU A 50 -0.26 -21.39 -1.66
C GLU A 50 -0.60 -20.48 -0.47
N PRO A 51 -1.85 -20.49 0.04
CA PRO A 51 -2.25 -19.71 1.19
C PRO A 51 -1.70 -20.29 2.48
N TYR A 52 -1.26 -19.44 3.40
CA TYR A 52 -0.93 -19.81 4.77
C TYR A 52 -1.07 -18.59 5.69
N GLU A 53 -1.11 -18.82 6.99
CA GLU A 53 -1.20 -17.78 8.00
C GLU A 53 -0.07 -17.89 9.01
N VAL A 54 0.35 -16.76 9.56
CA VAL A 54 1.43 -16.67 10.55
C VAL A 54 0.97 -15.82 11.73
N ASP A 55 1.14 -16.36 12.95
CA ASP A 55 1.01 -15.57 14.18
C ASP A 55 2.25 -14.67 14.31
N PRO A 56 2.10 -13.35 14.28
CA PRO A 56 3.23 -12.42 14.37
C PRO A 56 3.90 -12.42 15.75
N MET A 57 3.24 -12.96 16.79
CA MET A 57 3.84 -13.10 18.12
C MET A 57 4.75 -14.33 18.22
N LEU A 58 4.41 -15.42 17.52
CA LEU A 58 5.22 -16.66 17.50
C LEU A 58 6.50 -16.50 16.68
N SER A 59 6.57 -15.51 15.77
CA SER A 59 7.75 -15.30 14.92
C SER A 59 8.88 -14.53 15.59
N SER A 60 8.71 -14.05 16.84
CA SER A 60 9.71 -13.26 17.53
C SER A 60 10.15 -13.89 18.86
N THR A 61 11.46 -13.97 19.05
CA THR A 61 12.07 -14.28 20.35
C THR A 61 12.14 -13.02 21.25
N ASP A 62 11.75 -11.86 20.71
CA ASP A 62 11.79 -10.57 21.39
C ASP A 62 10.40 -10.10 21.84
N THR A 63 10.37 -9.20 22.82
CA THR A 63 9.17 -8.51 23.32
C THR A 63 8.47 -7.63 22.27
N ASN A 64 9.08 -7.41 21.10
CA ASN A 64 8.53 -6.65 20.00
C ASN A 64 7.84 -7.58 19.01
N ASN A 65 6.52 -7.46 18.88
CA ASN A 65 5.75 -8.16 17.86
C ASN A 65 6.40 -7.95 16.48
N SER A 66 6.69 -9.03 15.79
CA SER A 66 7.32 -8.97 14.46
C SER A 66 6.86 -10.11 13.58
N PHE A 67 7.07 -9.94 12.29
CA PHE A 67 6.71 -10.89 11.23
C PHE A 67 7.92 -11.14 10.33
N ILE A 68 8.12 -12.39 9.90
CA ILE A 68 9.20 -12.78 8.98
C ILE A 68 8.60 -12.99 7.58
N LEU A 69 8.90 -12.09 6.66
CA LEU A 69 8.54 -12.23 5.26
C LEU A 69 9.65 -13.01 4.52
N ARG A 70 9.35 -14.25 4.13
CA ARG A 70 10.29 -15.14 3.45
C ARG A 70 10.57 -14.66 2.01
N PRO A 71 11.68 -15.07 1.38
CA PRO A 71 11.98 -14.80 -0.03
C PRO A 71 10.82 -15.22 -0.95
N ASN A 72 10.46 -14.38 -1.90
CA ASN A 72 9.37 -14.56 -2.88
C ASN A 72 7.96 -14.78 -2.30
N HIS A 73 7.80 -14.68 -0.98
CA HIS A 73 6.48 -14.72 -0.35
C HIS A 73 5.83 -13.34 -0.32
N ARG A 74 4.50 -13.34 -0.24
CA ARG A 74 3.66 -12.14 -0.07
C ARG A 74 2.88 -12.23 1.23
N ALA A 75 2.61 -11.07 1.82
CA ALA A 75 1.83 -10.97 3.04
C ALA A 75 0.95 -9.72 3.02
N LEU A 76 -0.23 -9.83 3.60
CA LEU A 76 -1.11 -8.70 3.88
C LEU A 76 -0.78 -8.16 5.28
N ILE A 77 0.05 -7.12 5.35
CA ILE A 77 0.46 -6.54 6.62
C ILE A 77 -0.62 -5.58 7.11
N PRO A 78 -1.19 -5.82 8.29
CA PRO A 78 -2.22 -4.96 8.86
C PRO A 78 -1.64 -3.61 9.29
N THR A 79 -2.38 -2.52 9.06
CA THR A 79 -2.05 -1.18 9.57
C THR A 79 -2.81 -0.84 10.85
N GLY A 80 -3.94 -1.51 11.12
CA GLY A 80 -4.87 -1.18 12.18
C GLY A 80 -5.65 0.11 11.95
N LEU A 81 -5.65 0.62 10.72
CA LEU A 81 -6.30 1.88 10.33
C LEU A 81 -7.49 1.64 9.42
N ILE A 82 -8.56 2.38 9.66
CA ILE A 82 -9.70 2.55 8.74
C ILE A 82 -9.69 4.02 8.31
N ALA A 83 -9.75 4.29 7.01
CA ALA A 83 -9.74 5.65 6.49
C ALA A 83 -11.17 6.20 6.31
N ASP A 84 -11.35 7.46 6.69
CA ASP A 84 -12.51 8.28 6.30
C ASP A 84 -12.05 9.27 5.23
N ILE A 85 -12.10 8.81 3.99
CA ILE A 85 -11.65 9.55 2.82
C ILE A 85 -12.78 10.47 2.36
N PRO A 86 -12.54 11.77 2.12
CA PRO A 86 -13.54 12.68 1.59
C PRO A 86 -14.03 12.23 0.20
N SER A 87 -15.29 12.51 -0.12
CA SER A 87 -15.84 12.24 -1.44
C SER A 87 -15.06 13.01 -2.52
N GLY A 88 -14.80 12.36 -3.66
CA GLY A 88 -13.99 12.92 -4.74
C GLY A 88 -12.49 12.70 -4.58
N TYR A 89 -12.08 11.90 -3.59
CA TYR A 89 -10.68 11.53 -3.36
C TYR A 89 -10.50 10.01 -3.24
N SER A 90 -9.26 9.56 -3.40
CA SER A 90 -8.79 8.20 -3.05
C SER A 90 -7.42 8.30 -2.40
N ILE A 91 -7.01 7.26 -1.67
CA ILE A 91 -5.61 7.14 -1.24
C ILE A 91 -4.88 6.24 -2.24
N ARG A 92 -3.73 6.74 -2.74
CA ARG A 92 -2.75 5.93 -3.46
C ARG A 92 -1.67 5.48 -2.49
N ILE A 93 -1.34 4.21 -2.53
CA ILE A 93 -0.33 3.61 -1.65
C ILE A 93 0.86 3.20 -2.51
N HIS A 94 2.02 3.73 -2.17
CA HIS A 94 3.27 3.56 -2.89
C HIS A 94 4.31 2.80 -2.06
N PRO A 95 5.26 2.09 -2.71
CA PRO A 95 6.40 1.52 -2.01
C PRO A 95 7.30 2.63 -1.46
N ARG A 96 8.03 2.32 -0.39
CA ARG A 96 9.07 3.22 0.13
C ARG A 96 10.40 2.90 -0.54
N SER A 97 11.03 3.92 -1.13
CA SER A 97 12.28 3.79 -1.89
C SER A 97 13.40 3.11 -1.10
N GLY A 98 13.58 3.51 0.16
CA GLY A 98 14.61 2.93 1.02
C GLY A 98 14.37 1.45 1.35
N LEU A 99 13.11 1.05 1.58
CA LEU A 99 12.75 -0.34 1.86
C LEU A 99 12.91 -1.20 0.60
N SER A 100 12.45 -0.69 -0.54
CA SER A 100 12.54 -1.37 -1.83
C SER A 100 14.00 -1.55 -2.26
N PHE A 101 14.78 -0.48 -2.30
CA PHE A 101 16.15 -0.50 -2.79
C PHE A 101 17.14 -1.24 -1.87
N LYS A 102 17.09 -0.95 -0.54
CA LYS A 102 18.07 -1.53 0.41
C LYS A 102 17.68 -2.92 0.90
N SER A 103 16.38 -3.21 1.01
CA SER A 103 15.91 -4.45 1.62
C SER A 103 15.31 -5.43 0.63
N GLY A 104 15.00 -5.01 -0.60
CA GLY A 104 14.32 -5.84 -1.58
C GLY A 104 12.87 -6.18 -1.19
N VAL A 105 12.22 -5.30 -0.41
CA VAL A 105 10.81 -5.46 0.00
C VAL A 105 10.00 -4.31 -0.57
N ALA A 106 8.94 -4.62 -1.29
CA ALA A 106 8.07 -3.64 -1.93
C ALA A 106 6.60 -4.05 -1.85
N LEU A 107 5.72 -3.27 -2.48
CA LEU A 107 4.31 -3.63 -2.60
C LEU A 107 4.13 -4.78 -3.59
N GLY A 108 3.36 -5.80 -3.21
CA GLY A 108 3.05 -6.95 -4.05
C GLY A 108 2.10 -6.62 -5.21
N ASN A 109 1.37 -5.53 -5.12
CA ASN A 109 0.47 -4.99 -6.15
C ASN A 109 1.01 -3.74 -6.85
N GLN A 110 2.30 -3.38 -6.61
CA GLN A 110 3.01 -2.21 -7.13
C GLN A 110 2.44 -0.87 -6.62
N GLU A 111 1.17 -0.60 -6.82
CA GLU A 111 0.41 0.51 -6.24
C GLU A 111 -0.87 -0.03 -5.59
N GLY A 112 -1.20 0.46 -4.40
CA GLY A 112 -2.49 0.21 -3.76
C GLY A 112 -3.45 1.37 -4.02
N ILE A 113 -4.74 1.06 -4.11
CA ILE A 113 -5.80 2.07 -4.23
C ILE A 113 -6.79 1.82 -3.12
N VAL A 114 -7.11 2.86 -2.35
CA VAL A 114 -8.16 2.84 -1.34
C VAL A 114 -9.24 3.84 -1.74
N ASP A 115 -10.40 3.34 -2.07
CA ASP A 115 -11.55 4.13 -2.49
C ASP A 115 -12.23 4.81 -1.28
N ALA A 116 -12.96 5.90 -1.52
CA ALA A 116 -13.63 6.65 -0.46
C ALA A 116 -14.72 5.84 0.27
N ASP A 117 -15.30 4.85 -0.37
CA ASP A 117 -16.33 3.95 0.18
C ASP A 117 -15.76 2.68 0.84
N TYR A 118 -14.44 2.44 0.75
CA TYR A 118 -13.79 1.36 1.47
C TYR A 118 -13.70 1.71 2.97
N LYS A 119 -14.50 1.04 3.79
CA LYS A 119 -14.61 1.32 5.24
C LYS A 119 -14.08 0.18 6.12
N GLU A 120 -13.19 -0.64 5.57
CA GLU A 120 -12.53 -1.71 6.29
C GLU A 120 -11.07 -1.35 6.61
N GLN A 121 -10.40 -2.20 7.38
CA GLN A 121 -8.99 -2.03 7.70
C GLN A 121 -8.12 -1.99 6.44
N ILE A 122 -7.20 -1.04 6.38
CA ILE A 122 -6.19 -0.97 5.32
C ILE A 122 -5.10 -2.02 5.61
N PHE A 123 -4.87 -2.90 4.63
CA PHE A 123 -3.76 -3.83 4.60
C PHE A 123 -2.76 -3.43 3.53
N ILE A 124 -1.48 -3.60 3.83
CA ILE A 124 -0.40 -3.39 2.85
C ILE A 124 0.04 -4.75 2.31
N SER A 125 -0.21 -5.00 1.02
CA SER A 125 0.31 -6.18 0.33
C SER A 125 1.80 -6.02 0.10
N MET A 126 2.62 -6.80 0.79
CA MET A 126 4.08 -6.75 0.68
C MET A 126 4.65 -8.02 0.06
N ILE A 127 5.73 -7.88 -0.69
CA ILE A 127 6.51 -8.96 -1.27
C ILE A 127 8.00 -8.78 -0.96
N ASN A 128 8.70 -9.88 -0.70
CA ASN A 128 10.15 -9.89 -0.53
C ASN A 128 10.81 -10.44 -1.80
N PHE A 129 11.43 -9.58 -2.60
CA PHE A 129 12.19 -9.94 -3.80
C PHE A 129 13.63 -10.37 -3.51
N SER A 130 14.11 -10.25 -2.26
CA SER A 130 15.45 -10.65 -1.90
C SER A 130 15.54 -12.16 -1.66
N LEU A 131 16.77 -12.69 -1.62
CA LEU A 131 17.03 -14.10 -1.36
C LEU A 131 17.08 -14.46 0.13
N VAL A 132 16.88 -13.48 1.02
CA VAL A 132 16.96 -13.69 2.47
C VAL A 132 15.66 -13.27 3.15
N PRO A 133 15.24 -13.94 4.24
CA PRO A 133 14.09 -13.53 5.01
C PRO A 133 14.22 -12.10 5.53
N LYS A 134 13.13 -11.35 5.53
CA LYS A 134 13.07 -9.97 6.03
C LYS A 134 12.16 -9.91 7.23
N ARG A 135 12.68 -9.35 8.31
CA ARG A 135 11.91 -9.09 9.53
C ARG A 135 11.23 -7.73 9.41
N ILE A 136 9.92 -7.71 9.64
CA ILE A 136 9.12 -6.50 9.78
C ILE A 136 8.69 -6.44 11.24
N ILE A 137 8.96 -5.33 11.91
CA ILE A 137 8.67 -5.12 13.33
C ILE A 137 7.42 -4.24 13.44
N HIS A 138 6.67 -4.41 14.53
CA HIS A 138 5.57 -3.51 14.86
C HIS A 138 6.05 -2.04 14.83
N ASN A 139 5.29 -1.16 14.21
CA ASN A 139 5.62 0.24 13.91
C ASN A 139 6.70 0.49 12.84
N ASP A 140 7.22 -0.52 12.17
CA ASP A 140 8.01 -0.27 10.97
C ASP A 140 7.18 0.48 9.91
N ARG A 141 7.80 1.46 9.26
CA ARG A 141 7.20 2.16 8.11
C ARG A 141 7.30 1.27 6.88
N ILE A 142 6.18 0.77 6.40
CA ILE A 142 6.11 -0.28 5.36
C ILE A 142 5.67 0.23 4.00
N ALA A 143 4.92 1.32 3.95
CA ALA A 143 4.43 1.95 2.74
C ALA A 143 4.26 3.45 2.96
N GLN A 144 3.94 4.18 1.91
CA GLN A 144 3.57 5.59 1.99
C GLN A 144 2.32 5.84 1.17
N GLY A 145 1.48 6.79 1.61
CA GLY A 145 0.20 7.11 0.99
C GLY A 145 0.08 8.59 0.67
N GLU A 146 -0.62 8.89 -0.41
CA GLU A 146 -1.04 10.25 -0.75
C GLU A 146 -2.55 10.32 -0.99
N LEU A 147 -3.16 11.47 -0.70
CA LEU A 147 -4.55 11.74 -1.02
C LEU A 147 -4.62 12.34 -2.43
N VAL A 148 -5.34 11.69 -3.34
CA VAL A 148 -5.44 12.07 -4.75
C VAL A 148 -6.87 12.43 -5.10
N THR A 149 -7.06 13.54 -5.78
CA THR A 149 -8.37 13.95 -6.32
C THR A 149 -8.79 13.05 -7.48
N LEU A 150 -10.04 12.61 -7.47
CA LEU A 150 -10.60 11.81 -8.57
C LEU A 150 -11.05 12.72 -9.72
N SER A 151 -10.70 12.34 -10.94
CA SER A 151 -11.26 12.95 -12.14
C SER A 151 -12.65 12.37 -12.41
N ASN A 152 -13.62 13.24 -12.66
CA ASN A 152 -14.94 12.81 -13.10
C ASN A 152 -14.91 12.51 -14.59
N TYR A 153 -15.22 11.27 -14.98
CA TYR A 153 -15.36 10.86 -16.38
C TYR A 153 -16.42 9.78 -16.52
N TRP A 154 -16.95 9.68 -17.73
CA TRP A 154 -17.88 8.61 -18.10
C TRP A 154 -17.17 7.62 -19.03
N ILE A 155 -17.39 6.34 -18.79
CA ILE A 155 -16.94 5.27 -19.70
C ILE A 155 -18.10 4.97 -20.64
N ARG A 156 -17.85 5.06 -21.96
CA ARG A 156 -18.82 4.72 -23.00
C ARG A 156 -18.17 3.87 -24.05
N GLU A 157 -18.92 2.92 -24.57
CA GLU A 157 -18.58 2.21 -25.80
C GLU A 157 -18.78 3.14 -27.00
N ILE A 158 -17.95 2.97 -28.01
CA ILE A 158 -18.07 3.64 -29.30
C ILE A 158 -18.16 2.58 -30.40
N ASP A 159 -18.96 2.84 -31.43
CA ASP A 159 -19.23 1.88 -32.52
C ASP A 159 -18.11 1.82 -33.56
N GLU A 160 -17.26 2.83 -33.63
CA GLU A 160 -16.17 2.94 -34.58
C GLU A 160 -14.83 3.15 -33.90
N ALA A 161 -13.76 2.56 -34.45
CA ALA A 161 -12.41 2.74 -33.93
C ALA A 161 -11.98 4.23 -34.02
N PRO A 162 -11.30 4.78 -32.98
CA PRO A 162 -10.80 6.15 -33.04
C PRO A 162 -9.84 6.34 -34.24
N SER A 163 -9.97 7.46 -34.93
CA SER A 163 -9.04 7.82 -35.99
C SER A 163 -7.67 8.12 -35.42
N ARG A 164 -6.63 7.75 -36.19
CA ARG A 164 -5.25 8.08 -35.82
C ARG A 164 -5.00 9.56 -36.05
N THR A 165 -4.39 10.22 -35.07
CA THR A 165 -3.98 11.62 -35.16
C THR A 165 -2.49 11.81 -35.45
N THR A 166 -1.72 10.73 -35.45
CA THR A 166 -0.28 10.71 -35.72
C THR A 166 0.11 9.43 -36.47
N ASP A 167 1.32 9.41 -37.03
CA ASP A 167 1.90 8.22 -37.72
C ASP A 167 2.38 7.12 -36.75
N ARG A 168 2.12 7.26 -35.44
CA ARG A 168 2.55 6.28 -34.45
C ARG A 168 1.85 4.95 -34.67
N VAL A 169 2.62 3.90 -34.91
CA VAL A 169 2.17 2.50 -35.10
C VAL A 169 2.84 1.63 -34.03
N GLY A 170 2.01 0.87 -33.29
CA GLY A 170 2.48 -0.06 -32.28
C GLY A 170 2.69 0.55 -30.89
N GLY A 171 3.02 -0.33 -29.93
CA GLY A 171 3.39 -0.02 -28.55
C GLY A 171 4.80 -0.56 -28.25
N PHE A 172 5.11 -0.94 -27.02
CA PHE A 172 6.29 -1.69 -26.60
C PHE A 172 7.60 -1.35 -27.34
N GLY A 173 8.03 -0.09 -27.32
CA GLY A 173 9.29 0.35 -27.90
C GLY A 173 9.23 0.78 -29.37
N SER A 174 8.06 0.98 -29.96
CA SER A 174 7.88 1.44 -31.34
C SER A 174 8.46 2.84 -31.63
N THR A 175 8.87 3.60 -30.61
CA THR A 175 9.45 4.94 -30.75
C THR A 175 10.99 4.97 -30.68
N GLY A 176 11.63 3.81 -30.76
CA GLY A 176 13.09 3.67 -30.77
C GLY A 176 13.71 3.58 -29.36
N GLN A 177 14.94 3.09 -29.30
CA GLN A 177 15.84 3.18 -28.14
C GLN A 177 16.67 4.45 -28.25
#